data_ae13bc5998e8df877a79bdd67975bd16
#
_entry.id   ae13bc5998e8df877a79bdd67975bd16
#
_cell.length_a   1.000
_cell.length_b   1.000
_cell.length_c   1.000
_cell.angle_alpha   90.00
_cell.angle_beta   90.00
_cell.angle_gamma   90.00
#
_symmetry.space_group_name_H-M   'P 1'
#
loop_
_entity.id
_entity.type
_entity.pdbx_description
1 polymer ?
#
loop_
_entity_poly.entity_id
_entity_poly.type
_entity_poly.pdbx_seq_one_letter_code
_entity_poly.pdbx_strand_id
1 'polypeptide(L)'
;GLEQVGGFGGKAVALAEGMLYADDPDFYRTRLQQLAQVTPEQVRAAMQRWLTRPTLAIRVDPGEREAYEEAPGVTGARAPTGVNISSGAQRPRYYRQPEAGEQPLAPAPAQAPTAQRPMPEIGAAPTLDFPDVQRARLSNGIEVVYARRTTVPVTRIAVEFDAGIAADPASRLGTQAMMLNLLEEGTTSLNSTQLAEAQERLGATIGTGASLDRTAVTLTAMTPAIGPSLDLLADVIRNPAFDPREVERIRQQQLAGIAAEMTNPAGLALRAIPGILYGRQHPYGKPFTGTGDPDAVRALTRDELVRFHQSWIRPDNATIFAVGDLPLADFVRQLESRFGNWRPPSVPRGTKNFEAPIPPAQPRIVLIDRPQSPQSFIIAGQVMDVVGTQDLLDFTAANEVLGGNFLARINMELRERRGWSYGARGAPNLVEHRVPYLITAPVQADRTADSITATMEMVRAFLSNQGVQPNELQRTIAGNTGQLPGQYETSAAVLGALRSNALFDRPDDYQETLAGRYRAMTAQQLDTVARRHLDLDDFVWVVVGDASRIRPQLEALGMPIEVMTLPGMPQLPTQRPAQ
;
A
#
# COMPACT_ATOMS: atom_id res chain seq x y z
N GLY A 1 -11.08 -15.96 0.90
CA GLY A 1 -11.90 -16.44 1.99
C GLY A 1 -11.59 -17.86 2.46
N LEU A 2 -11.23 -18.81 1.55
CA LEU A 2 -11.01 -20.22 1.92
C LEU A 2 -9.74 -20.45 2.76
N GLU A 3 -8.76 -19.58 2.67
CA GLU A 3 -7.48 -19.71 3.38
C GLU A 3 -7.45 -18.95 4.71
N GLN A 4 -8.31 -17.96 4.90
CA GLN A 4 -8.27 -17.09 6.06
C GLN A 4 -8.91 -17.75 7.29
N VAL A 5 -8.13 -18.11 8.27
CA VAL A 5 -8.59 -18.67 9.55
C VAL A 5 -8.61 -17.60 10.64
N GLY A 6 -7.63 -16.75 10.65
CA GLY A 6 -7.44 -15.67 11.62
C GLY A 6 -7.57 -14.25 11.00
N GLY A 7 -7.17 -13.23 11.76
CA GLY A 7 -7.13 -11.84 11.31
C GLY A 7 -8.48 -11.17 11.13
N PHE A 8 -8.43 -9.94 10.55
CA PHE A 8 -9.55 -9.01 10.43
C PHE A 8 -10.50 -9.42 9.32
N GLY A 9 -11.22 -10.24 9.15
CA GLY A 9 -12.07 -10.74 8.05
C GLY A 9 -11.98 -12.24 7.91
N GLY A 10 -11.36 -12.89 8.89
CA GLY A 10 -11.22 -14.32 8.94
C GLY A 10 -12.46 -15.03 9.49
N LYS A 11 -12.26 -16.23 9.99
CA LYS A 11 -13.30 -17.13 10.46
C LYS A 11 -14.24 -16.52 11.50
N ALA A 12 -13.68 -15.73 12.45
CA ALA A 12 -14.49 -15.09 13.49
C ALA A 12 -15.53 -14.11 12.92
N VAL A 13 -15.17 -13.33 11.89
CA VAL A 13 -16.10 -12.42 11.21
C VAL A 13 -17.16 -13.21 10.46
N ALA A 14 -16.81 -14.25 9.70
CA ALA A 14 -17.76 -15.07 8.98
C ALA A 14 -18.79 -15.73 9.91
N LEU A 15 -18.35 -16.24 11.07
CA LEU A 15 -19.24 -16.82 12.09
C LEU A 15 -20.14 -15.77 12.73
N ALA A 16 -19.58 -14.58 13.04
CA ALA A 16 -20.33 -13.48 13.64
C ALA A 16 -21.39 -12.92 12.67
N GLU A 17 -21.06 -12.75 11.38
CA GLU A 17 -22.02 -12.35 10.35
C GLU A 17 -23.13 -13.37 10.14
N GLY A 18 -22.79 -14.66 10.13
CA GLY A 18 -23.78 -15.74 10.06
C GLY A 18 -24.76 -15.67 11.24
N MET A 19 -24.24 -15.51 12.45
CA MET A 19 -25.07 -15.37 13.65
C MET A 19 -25.93 -14.10 13.63
N LEU A 20 -25.35 -12.95 13.20
CA LEU A 20 -26.04 -11.67 13.21
C LEU A 20 -27.17 -11.59 12.16
N TYR A 21 -26.95 -12.10 10.97
CA TYR A 21 -27.88 -11.92 9.84
C TYR A 21 -28.77 -13.13 9.54
N ALA A 22 -28.41 -14.31 10.02
CA ALA A 22 -29.14 -15.55 9.76
C ALA A 22 -29.42 -16.40 11.01
N ASP A 23 -29.01 -15.94 12.20
CA ASP A 23 -29.08 -16.69 13.46
C ASP A 23 -28.41 -18.08 13.38
N ASP A 24 -27.42 -18.20 12.51
CA ASP A 24 -26.69 -19.43 12.24
C ASP A 24 -25.20 -19.11 11.96
N PRO A 25 -24.27 -19.47 12.86
CA PRO A 25 -22.85 -19.21 12.63
C PRO A 25 -22.29 -19.97 11.42
N ASP A 26 -22.91 -21.08 11.00
CA ASP A 26 -22.50 -21.87 9.83
C ASP A 26 -23.20 -21.42 8.53
N PHE A 27 -23.96 -20.30 8.54
CA PHE A 27 -24.69 -19.78 7.38
C PHE A 27 -23.81 -19.57 6.13
N TYR A 28 -22.52 -19.34 6.29
CA TYR A 28 -21.60 -19.23 5.14
C TYR A 28 -21.60 -20.49 4.26
N ARG A 29 -21.81 -21.69 4.82
CA ARG A 29 -21.93 -22.95 4.08
C ARG A 29 -23.22 -23.00 3.27
N THR A 30 -24.33 -22.63 3.91
CA THR A 30 -25.65 -22.53 3.27
C THR A 30 -25.61 -21.50 2.14
N ARG A 31 -24.98 -20.36 2.36
CA ARG A 31 -24.80 -19.31 1.34
C ARG A 31 -24.02 -19.81 0.12
N LEU A 32 -22.94 -20.56 0.31
CA LEU A 32 -22.18 -21.14 -0.80
C LEU A 32 -23.02 -22.15 -1.60
N GLN A 33 -23.80 -23.00 -0.92
CA GLN A 33 -24.71 -23.93 -1.59
C GLN A 33 -25.81 -23.19 -2.37
N GLN A 34 -26.37 -22.15 -1.79
CA GLN A 34 -27.36 -21.30 -2.48
C GLN A 34 -26.78 -20.64 -3.73
N LEU A 35 -25.57 -20.09 -3.63
CA LEU A 35 -24.89 -19.47 -4.77
C LEU A 35 -24.65 -20.47 -5.91
N ALA A 36 -24.28 -21.70 -5.60
CA ALA A 36 -24.07 -22.76 -6.59
C ALA A 36 -25.36 -23.16 -7.34
N GLN A 37 -26.53 -22.81 -6.80
CA GLN A 37 -27.84 -23.13 -7.37
C GLN A 37 -28.55 -21.94 -8.02
N VAL A 38 -27.94 -20.75 -8.00
CA VAL A 38 -28.54 -19.53 -8.57
C VAL A 38 -28.66 -19.67 -10.09
N THR A 39 -29.84 -19.37 -10.60
CA THR A 39 -30.11 -19.37 -12.04
C THR A 39 -30.19 -17.95 -12.61
N PRO A 40 -30.00 -17.77 -13.94
CA PRO A 40 -30.16 -16.46 -14.59
C PRO A 40 -31.54 -15.85 -14.39
N GLU A 41 -32.60 -16.69 -14.32
CA GLU A 41 -33.98 -16.27 -14.09
C GLU A 41 -34.16 -15.69 -12.70
N GLN A 42 -33.54 -16.32 -11.68
CA GLN A 42 -33.56 -15.83 -10.30
C GLN A 42 -32.82 -14.49 -10.18
N VAL A 43 -31.67 -14.35 -10.85
CA VAL A 43 -30.94 -13.07 -10.90
C VAL A 43 -31.80 -11.98 -11.54
N ARG A 44 -32.41 -12.27 -12.69
CA ARG A 44 -33.32 -11.32 -13.39
C ARG A 44 -34.51 -10.91 -12.50
N ALA A 45 -35.14 -11.86 -11.84
CA ALA A 45 -36.28 -11.59 -10.95
C ALA A 45 -35.84 -10.71 -9.75
N ALA A 46 -34.68 -10.98 -9.16
CA ALA A 46 -34.12 -10.16 -8.09
C ALA A 46 -33.81 -8.73 -8.56
N MET A 47 -33.19 -8.57 -9.73
CA MET A 47 -32.92 -7.25 -10.31
C MET A 47 -34.23 -6.48 -10.57
N GLN A 48 -35.23 -7.11 -11.16
CA GLN A 48 -36.55 -6.50 -11.38
C GLN A 48 -37.21 -6.07 -10.07
N ARG A 49 -37.12 -6.89 -9.03
CA ARG A 49 -37.71 -6.60 -7.72
C ARG A 49 -37.06 -5.41 -7.02
N TRP A 50 -35.73 -5.28 -7.14
CA TRP A 50 -34.97 -4.34 -6.32
C TRP A 50 -34.53 -3.08 -7.07
N LEU A 51 -34.13 -3.18 -8.34
CA LEU A 51 -33.60 -2.06 -9.11
C LEU A 51 -34.69 -1.20 -9.78
N THR A 52 -35.97 -1.66 -9.81
CA THR A 52 -37.10 -0.86 -10.29
C THR A 52 -37.75 -0.01 -9.21
N ARG A 53 -37.25 -0.07 -7.97
CA ARG A 53 -37.76 0.75 -6.87
C ARG A 53 -37.32 2.21 -7.05
N PRO A 54 -38.11 3.16 -6.50
CA PRO A 54 -37.68 4.56 -6.51
C PRO A 54 -36.29 4.74 -5.92
N THR A 55 -35.46 5.48 -6.64
CA THR A 55 -34.07 5.76 -6.25
C THR A 55 -33.96 7.17 -5.69
N LEU A 56 -33.36 7.33 -4.52
CA LEU A 56 -32.94 8.63 -4.04
C LEU A 56 -31.67 9.03 -4.78
N ALA A 57 -31.73 10.09 -5.60
CA ALA A 57 -30.57 10.69 -6.22
C ALA A 57 -30.19 11.97 -5.47
N ILE A 58 -28.97 12.00 -4.93
CA ILE A 58 -28.40 13.20 -4.31
C ILE A 58 -27.37 13.77 -5.27
N ARG A 59 -27.58 15.01 -5.70
CA ARG A 59 -26.61 15.76 -6.49
C ARG A 59 -25.86 16.70 -5.58
N VAL A 60 -24.53 16.62 -5.60
CA VAL A 60 -23.64 17.55 -4.90
C VAL A 60 -23.05 18.48 -5.94
N ASP A 61 -23.45 19.73 -5.89
CA ASP A 61 -22.88 20.77 -6.77
C ASP A 61 -21.76 21.52 -6.02
N PRO A 62 -20.69 21.92 -6.72
CA PRO A 62 -19.68 22.81 -6.16
C PRO A 62 -20.32 24.13 -5.73
N GLY A 63 -20.07 24.55 -4.51
CA GLY A 63 -20.56 25.79 -3.94
C GLY A 63 -19.51 26.44 -3.04
N GLU A 64 -19.76 27.67 -2.63
CA GLU A 64 -18.96 28.32 -1.60
C GLU A 64 -19.08 27.52 -0.30
N ARG A 65 -17.93 27.13 0.25
CA ARG A 65 -17.87 26.44 1.52
C ARG A 65 -17.75 27.47 2.63
N GLU A 66 -18.66 27.43 3.58
CA GLU A 66 -18.44 28.16 4.84
C GLU A 66 -17.11 27.70 5.46
N ALA A 67 -16.34 28.66 5.99
CA ALA A 67 -15.08 28.34 6.65
C ALA A 67 -15.35 27.34 7.78
N TYR A 68 -14.76 26.15 7.65
CA TYR A 68 -14.83 25.15 8.70
C TYR A 68 -13.91 25.61 9.84
N GLU A 69 -14.50 26.03 10.96
CA GLU A 69 -13.76 26.16 12.21
C GLU A 69 -13.66 24.77 12.85
N GLU A 70 -12.46 24.22 12.85
CA GLU A 70 -12.17 23.03 13.65
C GLU A 70 -12.47 23.36 15.12
N ALA A 71 -13.29 22.54 15.76
CA ALA A 71 -13.53 22.69 17.19
C ALA A 71 -12.17 22.73 17.90
N PRO A 72 -11.92 23.73 18.78
CA PRO A 72 -10.66 23.84 19.48
C PRO A 72 -10.36 22.51 20.18
N GLY A 73 -9.20 21.94 19.88
CA GLY A 73 -8.77 20.68 20.47
C GLY A 73 -8.86 20.80 21.99
N VAL A 74 -9.52 19.85 22.64
CA VAL A 74 -9.70 19.84 24.09
C VAL A 74 -8.33 19.66 24.72
N THR A 75 -7.68 20.79 25.02
CA THR A 75 -6.44 20.78 25.79
C THR A 75 -6.73 20.28 27.20
N GLY A 76 -6.25 19.08 27.53
CA GLY A 76 -6.24 18.55 28.90
C GLY A 76 -7.32 17.55 29.27
N ALA A 77 -8.25 17.18 28.42
CA ALA A 77 -9.15 16.07 28.69
C ALA A 77 -8.55 14.77 28.14
N ARG A 78 -8.19 13.87 29.03
CA ARG A 78 -7.96 12.46 28.69
C ARG A 78 -9.16 11.99 27.90
N ALA A 79 -8.96 11.56 26.63
CA ALA A 79 -10.03 10.97 25.84
C ALA A 79 -10.71 9.89 26.70
N PRO A 80 -12.05 9.91 26.87
CA PRO A 80 -12.71 8.88 27.65
C PRO A 80 -12.44 7.54 26.96
N THR A 81 -11.73 6.67 27.64
CA THR A 81 -11.59 5.28 27.26
C THR A 81 -12.97 4.64 27.35
N GLY A 82 -13.58 4.45 26.18
CA GLY A 82 -14.92 3.90 26.05
C GLY A 82 -15.93 5.00 25.72
N VAL A 83 -16.22 5.15 24.42
CA VAL A 83 -17.41 5.88 23.97
C VAL A 83 -18.61 5.06 24.40
N ASN A 84 -19.15 5.36 25.58
CA ASN A 84 -20.43 4.82 26.00
C ASN A 84 -21.51 5.54 25.18
N ILE A 85 -21.92 4.93 24.07
CA ILE A 85 -22.95 5.44 23.14
C ILE A 85 -24.32 5.61 23.85
N SER A 86 -24.45 5.11 25.07
CA SER A 86 -25.67 5.21 25.89
C SER A 86 -25.79 6.47 26.75
N SER A 87 -24.75 7.30 26.88
CA SER A 87 -24.88 8.58 27.59
C SER A 87 -25.41 9.66 26.65
N GLY A 88 -26.70 10.00 26.79
CA GLY A 88 -27.44 10.94 25.95
C GLY A 88 -26.95 12.40 25.91
N ALA A 89 -25.70 12.70 26.25
CA ALA A 89 -25.20 14.05 26.40
C ALA A 89 -24.38 14.60 25.21
N GLN A 90 -24.02 13.79 24.22
CA GLN A 90 -23.29 14.28 23.03
C GLN A 90 -23.66 13.48 21.77
N ARG A 91 -24.89 13.62 21.29
CA ARG A 91 -25.25 13.20 19.95
C ARG A 91 -24.73 14.22 18.95
N PRO A 92 -24.01 13.82 17.89
CA PRO A 92 -23.67 14.72 16.80
C PRO A 92 -24.92 15.41 16.25
N ARG A 93 -24.85 16.69 15.90
CA ARG A 93 -25.98 17.49 15.43
C ARG A 93 -26.67 16.98 14.15
N TYR A 94 -26.12 15.99 13.47
CA TYR A 94 -26.72 15.35 12.31
C TYR A 94 -27.69 14.20 12.65
N TYR A 95 -27.86 13.81 13.91
CA TYR A 95 -28.93 12.91 14.31
C TYR A 95 -30.26 13.65 14.28
N ARG A 96 -31.20 13.10 13.51
CA ARG A 96 -32.58 13.57 13.47
C ARG A 96 -33.13 13.65 14.90
N GLN A 97 -33.61 14.81 15.29
CA GLN A 97 -34.35 14.92 16.54
C GLN A 97 -35.61 14.05 16.45
N PRO A 98 -36.01 13.33 17.49
CA PRO A 98 -37.29 12.64 17.53
C PRO A 98 -38.41 13.62 17.19
N GLU A 99 -39.36 13.18 16.34
CA GLU A 99 -40.53 14.01 16.06
C GLU A 99 -41.33 14.26 17.35
N ALA A 100 -41.96 15.42 17.42
CA ALA A 100 -42.74 15.79 18.64
C ALA A 100 -43.86 14.74 18.84
N GLY A 101 -43.73 13.92 19.87
CA GLY A 101 -44.64 12.80 20.18
C GLY A 101 -43.96 11.43 20.33
N GLU A 102 -42.72 11.28 19.91
CA GLU A 102 -41.93 10.08 20.24
C GLU A 102 -41.50 10.14 21.73
N GLN A 103 -42.00 9.20 22.51
CA GLN A 103 -41.52 9.10 23.92
C GLN A 103 -40.02 8.78 23.91
N PRO A 104 -39.20 9.48 24.70
CA PRO A 104 -37.81 9.10 24.87
C PRO A 104 -37.77 7.64 25.32
N LEU A 105 -36.99 6.82 24.62
CA LEU A 105 -36.71 5.45 25.08
C LEU A 105 -36.25 5.55 26.54
N ALA A 106 -36.97 4.86 27.42
CA ALA A 106 -36.60 4.78 28.83
C ALA A 106 -35.09 4.40 28.90
N PRO A 107 -34.30 5.07 29.77
CA PRO A 107 -32.91 4.68 29.93
C PRO A 107 -32.87 3.18 30.22
N ALA A 108 -32.09 2.45 29.45
CA ALA A 108 -31.88 1.03 29.70
C ALA A 108 -31.49 0.86 31.19
N PRO A 109 -32.10 -0.09 31.90
CA PRO A 109 -31.77 -0.32 33.30
C PRO A 109 -30.24 -0.42 33.41
N ALA A 110 -29.67 0.28 34.39
CA ALA A 110 -28.24 0.25 34.64
C ALA A 110 -27.82 -1.21 34.73
N GLN A 111 -27.09 -1.69 33.73
CA GLN A 111 -26.56 -3.06 33.74
C GLN A 111 -25.68 -3.13 34.98
N ALA A 112 -25.96 -4.08 35.85
CA ALA A 112 -25.05 -4.41 36.93
C ALA A 112 -23.64 -4.54 36.35
N PRO A 113 -22.58 -4.06 37.04
CA PRO A 113 -21.23 -4.18 36.51
C PRO A 113 -20.99 -5.61 36.16
N THR A 114 -20.94 -5.90 34.87
CA THR A 114 -20.61 -7.23 34.33
C THR A 114 -19.25 -7.56 34.93
N ALA A 115 -19.18 -8.64 35.69
CA ALA A 115 -17.90 -9.13 36.22
C ALA A 115 -16.90 -9.12 35.05
N GLN A 116 -15.81 -8.38 35.21
CA GLN A 116 -14.77 -8.35 34.18
C GLN A 116 -14.37 -9.80 33.92
N ARG A 117 -14.69 -10.30 32.72
CA ARG A 117 -14.20 -11.61 32.32
C ARG A 117 -12.67 -11.56 32.39
N PRO A 118 -12.03 -12.51 33.10
CA PRO A 118 -10.59 -12.54 33.10
C PRO A 118 -10.09 -12.62 31.65
N MET A 119 -9.06 -11.83 31.32
CA MET A 119 -8.39 -11.95 30.02
C MET A 119 -7.91 -13.39 29.86
N PRO A 120 -8.11 -14.00 28.68
CA PRO A 120 -7.57 -15.32 28.43
C PRO A 120 -6.05 -15.33 28.63
N GLU A 121 -5.52 -16.38 29.19
CA GLU A 121 -4.08 -16.55 29.28
C GLU A 121 -3.49 -16.66 27.87
N ILE A 122 -2.43 -15.90 27.61
CA ILE A 122 -1.70 -15.98 26.35
C ILE A 122 -0.87 -17.26 26.40
N GLY A 123 -1.28 -18.26 25.62
CA GLY A 123 -0.51 -19.48 25.44
C GLY A 123 0.83 -19.24 24.71
N ALA A 124 1.67 -20.25 24.66
CA ALA A 124 2.89 -20.20 23.86
C ALA A 124 2.52 -19.95 22.38
N ALA A 125 3.18 -18.99 21.75
CA ALA A 125 3.01 -18.76 20.31
C ALA A 125 3.44 -20.03 19.54
N PRO A 126 2.61 -20.53 18.59
CA PRO A 126 3.01 -21.65 17.76
C PRO A 126 4.27 -21.29 16.95
N THR A 127 5.06 -22.30 16.61
CA THR A 127 6.19 -22.11 15.69
C THR A 127 5.68 -21.89 14.27
N LEU A 128 6.34 -21.03 13.53
CA LEU A 128 6.08 -20.87 12.10
C LEU A 128 6.53 -22.15 11.38
N ASP A 129 5.63 -22.73 10.59
CA ASP A 129 5.89 -23.78 9.61
C ASP A 129 5.81 -23.14 8.22
N PHE A 130 6.95 -22.67 7.70
CA PHE A 130 7.02 -22.06 6.38
C PHE A 130 7.23 -23.16 5.33
N PRO A 131 6.50 -23.17 4.21
CA PRO A 131 6.63 -24.25 3.23
C PRO A 131 8.00 -24.23 2.55
N ASP A 132 8.54 -25.44 2.31
CA ASP A 132 9.81 -25.64 1.61
C ASP A 132 9.83 -24.93 0.26
N VAL A 133 10.88 -24.15 0.02
CA VAL A 133 11.10 -23.46 -1.25
C VAL A 133 11.80 -24.39 -2.23
N GLN A 134 11.18 -24.64 -3.36
CA GLN A 134 11.68 -25.46 -4.45
C GLN A 134 12.01 -24.59 -5.65
N ARG A 135 13.07 -24.95 -6.37
CA ARG A 135 13.54 -24.19 -7.55
C ARG A 135 13.62 -25.09 -8.78
N ALA A 136 13.27 -24.51 -9.92
CA ALA A 136 13.42 -25.12 -11.23
C ALA A 136 13.80 -24.05 -12.25
N ARG A 137 14.12 -24.50 -13.46
CA ARG A 137 14.44 -23.59 -14.57
C ARG A 137 13.79 -24.12 -15.86
N LEU A 138 13.11 -23.24 -16.58
CA LEU A 138 12.55 -23.57 -17.89
C LEU A 138 13.66 -23.68 -18.95
N SER A 139 13.36 -24.33 -20.07
CA SER A 139 14.34 -24.56 -21.16
C SER A 139 14.90 -23.25 -21.74
N ASN A 140 14.18 -22.15 -21.65
CA ASN A 140 14.62 -20.83 -22.08
C ASN A 140 15.37 -20.02 -21.00
N GLY A 141 15.58 -20.62 -19.83
CA GLY A 141 16.35 -20.02 -18.74
C GLY A 141 15.55 -19.30 -17.66
N ILE A 142 14.24 -19.13 -17.79
CA ILE A 142 13.39 -18.53 -16.76
C ILE A 142 13.48 -19.36 -15.47
N GLU A 143 13.81 -18.72 -14.37
CA GLU A 143 13.81 -19.35 -13.06
C GLU A 143 12.38 -19.47 -12.51
N VAL A 144 12.08 -20.60 -11.86
CA VAL A 144 10.82 -20.87 -11.17
C VAL A 144 11.13 -21.08 -9.70
N VAL A 145 10.57 -20.24 -8.82
CA VAL A 145 10.63 -20.33 -7.37
C VAL A 145 9.26 -20.74 -6.86
N TYR A 146 9.15 -21.88 -6.23
CA TYR A 146 7.89 -22.52 -5.92
C TYR A 146 7.81 -22.97 -4.45
N ALA A 147 6.65 -22.72 -3.82
CA ALA A 147 6.31 -23.33 -2.54
C ALA A 147 5.02 -24.14 -2.66
N ARG A 148 5.04 -25.38 -2.20
CA ARG A 148 3.87 -26.25 -2.28
C ARG A 148 2.96 -26.06 -1.06
N ARG A 149 1.68 -25.73 -1.31
CA ARG A 149 0.63 -25.66 -0.28
C ARG A 149 -0.62 -26.38 -0.77
N THR A 150 -1.06 -27.37 0.02
CA THR A 150 -2.19 -28.25 -0.33
C THR A 150 -3.46 -27.96 0.45
N THR A 151 -3.48 -26.91 1.26
CA THR A 151 -4.62 -26.54 2.11
C THR A 151 -5.88 -26.24 1.30
N VAL A 152 -5.69 -25.60 0.14
CA VAL A 152 -6.76 -25.27 -0.81
C VAL A 152 -6.28 -25.51 -2.24
N PRO A 153 -7.16 -25.94 -3.17
CA PRO A 153 -6.80 -26.19 -4.57
C PRO A 153 -6.71 -24.90 -5.38
N VAL A 154 -5.83 -23.99 -4.97
CA VAL A 154 -5.61 -22.68 -5.60
C VAL A 154 -4.13 -22.51 -5.87
N THR A 155 -3.79 -22.12 -7.07
CA THR A 155 -2.42 -21.72 -7.45
C THR A 155 -2.36 -20.21 -7.65
N ARG A 156 -1.38 -19.59 -7.01
CA ARG A 156 -1.04 -18.17 -7.18
C ARG A 156 0.32 -18.06 -7.84
N ILE A 157 0.40 -17.23 -8.85
CA ILE A 157 1.61 -17.04 -9.67
C ILE A 157 1.90 -15.54 -9.75
N ALA A 158 3.17 -15.18 -9.71
CA ALA A 158 3.66 -13.87 -10.12
C ALA A 158 4.80 -14.06 -11.12
N VAL A 159 4.64 -13.58 -12.33
CA VAL A 159 5.73 -13.44 -13.29
C VAL A 159 6.30 -12.04 -13.10
N GLU A 160 7.50 -11.97 -12.53
CA GLU A 160 8.18 -10.71 -12.22
C GLU A 160 9.26 -10.38 -13.23
N PHE A 161 9.40 -9.07 -13.47
CA PHE A 161 10.39 -8.48 -14.34
C PHE A 161 11.18 -7.41 -13.59
N ASP A 162 12.49 -7.40 -13.77
CA ASP A 162 13.35 -6.35 -13.24
C ASP A 162 13.14 -5.05 -14.05
N ALA A 163 12.00 -4.40 -13.77
CA ALA A 163 11.55 -3.16 -14.38
C ALA A 163 11.10 -2.17 -13.28
N GLY A 164 9.82 -2.16 -12.93
CA GLY A 164 9.26 -1.27 -11.92
C GLY A 164 9.14 0.18 -12.38
N ILE A 165 8.73 1.07 -11.48
CA ILE A 165 8.65 2.51 -11.72
C ILE A 165 10.04 3.08 -12.07
N ALA A 166 11.09 2.49 -11.51
CA ALA A 166 12.48 2.86 -11.77
C ALA A 166 12.89 2.68 -13.24
N ALA A 167 12.19 1.86 -14.02
CA ALA A 167 12.45 1.65 -15.44
C ALA A 167 11.93 2.77 -16.35
N ASP A 168 11.03 3.63 -15.86
CA ASP A 168 10.51 4.75 -16.68
C ASP A 168 11.65 5.61 -17.23
N PRO A 169 11.64 5.96 -18.52
CA PRO A 169 12.58 6.94 -19.04
C PRO A 169 12.33 8.32 -18.38
N ALA A 170 13.40 9.03 -18.00
CA ALA A 170 13.29 10.33 -17.33
C ALA A 170 12.47 11.37 -18.12
N SER A 171 12.45 11.27 -19.45
CA SER A 171 11.67 12.14 -20.35
C SER A 171 10.26 11.62 -20.66
N ARG A 172 9.88 10.44 -20.16
CA ARG A 172 8.63 9.75 -20.48
C ARG A 172 8.05 9.08 -19.23
N LEU A 173 7.99 9.85 -18.12
CA LEU A 173 7.43 9.34 -16.86
C LEU A 173 5.96 8.94 -17.03
N GLY A 174 5.61 7.75 -16.54
CA GLY A 174 4.28 7.14 -16.67
C GLY A 174 4.17 6.11 -17.81
N THR A 175 5.24 5.87 -18.57
CA THR A 175 5.28 4.83 -19.61
C THR A 175 5.01 3.45 -19.01
N GLN A 176 5.68 3.12 -17.92
CA GLN A 176 5.54 1.82 -17.25
C GLN A 176 4.10 1.58 -16.78
N ALA A 177 3.48 2.56 -16.10
CA ALA A 177 2.11 2.42 -15.63
C ALA A 177 1.11 2.28 -16.77
N MET A 178 1.26 3.08 -17.83
CA MET A 178 0.39 3.01 -18.99
C MET A 178 0.55 1.68 -19.76
N MET A 179 1.78 1.23 -19.96
CA MET A 179 2.05 -0.08 -20.58
C MET A 179 1.42 -1.21 -19.77
N LEU A 180 1.59 -1.17 -18.44
CA LEU A 180 1.11 -2.21 -17.55
C LEU A 180 -0.42 -2.31 -17.53
N ASN A 181 -1.11 -1.17 -17.45
CA ASN A 181 -2.57 -1.13 -17.52
C ASN A 181 -3.11 -1.67 -18.85
N LEU A 182 -2.38 -1.44 -19.95
CA LEU A 182 -2.79 -1.94 -21.26
C LEU A 182 -2.65 -3.46 -21.43
N LEU A 183 -1.88 -4.15 -20.60
CA LEU A 183 -1.81 -5.62 -20.63
C LEU A 183 -3.17 -6.27 -20.31
N GLU A 184 -4.00 -5.61 -19.49
CA GLU A 184 -5.32 -6.11 -19.10
C GLU A 184 -6.42 -5.73 -20.10
N GLU A 185 -6.12 -4.90 -21.10
CA GLU A 185 -7.09 -4.36 -22.07
C GLU A 185 -7.19 -5.19 -23.37
N GLY A 186 -6.65 -6.39 -23.35
CA GLY A 186 -6.77 -7.36 -24.41
C GLY A 186 -5.45 -7.78 -25.03
N THR A 187 -5.52 -8.87 -25.74
CA THR A 187 -4.42 -9.51 -26.45
C THR A 187 -4.65 -9.47 -27.96
N THR A 188 -3.70 -9.97 -28.73
CA THR A 188 -3.89 -10.10 -30.19
C THR A 188 -5.01 -11.06 -30.57
N SER A 189 -5.46 -11.91 -29.63
CA SER A 189 -6.51 -12.91 -29.85
C SER A 189 -7.85 -12.56 -29.18
N LEU A 190 -7.85 -11.76 -28.11
CA LEU A 190 -9.01 -11.42 -27.29
C LEU A 190 -9.07 -9.91 -27.05
N ASN A 191 -10.24 -9.30 -27.25
CA ASN A 191 -10.45 -7.93 -26.77
C ASN A 191 -10.66 -7.91 -25.24
N SER A 192 -10.75 -6.71 -24.64
CA SER A 192 -10.88 -6.54 -23.19
C SER A 192 -12.10 -7.26 -22.58
N THR A 193 -13.25 -7.20 -23.24
CA THR A 193 -14.46 -7.90 -22.80
C THR A 193 -14.29 -9.41 -22.87
N GLN A 194 -13.76 -9.93 -23.98
CA GLN A 194 -13.52 -11.36 -24.15
C GLN A 194 -12.48 -11.90 -23.16
N LEU A 195 -11.44 -11.12 -22.85
CA LEU A 195 -10.46 -11.47 -21.84
C LEU A 195 -11.09 -11.54 -20.44
N ALA A 196 -11.93 -10.56 -20.08
CA ALA A 196 -12.66 -10.56 -18.81
C ALA A 196 -13.62 -11.76 -18.71
N GLU A 197 -14.41 -12.03 -19.77
CA GLU A 197 -15.31 -13.20 -19.80
C GLU A 197 -14.55 -14.53 -19.71
N ALA A 198 -13.36 -14.62 -20.30
CA ALA A 198 -12.54 -15.83 -20.21
C ALA A 198 -12.03 -16.06 -18.78
N GLN A 199 -11.62 -15.00 -18.09
CA GLN A 199 -11.22 -15.06 -16.68
C GLN A 199 -12.41 -15.50 -15.79
N GLU A 200 -13.57 -14.90 -15.97
CA GLU A 200 -14.80 -15.24 -15.22
C GLU A 200 -15.17 -16.72 -15.39
N ARG A 201 -15.17 -17.22 -16.64
CA ARG A 201 -15.49 -18.63 -16.91
C ARG A 201 -14.51 -19.62 -16.27
N LEU A 202 -13.26 -19.24 -16.09
CA LEU A 202 -12.23 -20.06 -15.46
C LEU A 202 -12.19 -19.90 -13.94
N GLY A 203 -12.90 -18.91 -13.39
CA GLY A 203 -12.75 -18.50 -12.00
C GLY A 203 -11.31 -18.05 -11.70
N ALA A 204 -10.63 -17.50 -12.71
CA ALA A 204 -9.27 -17.01 -12.63
C ALA A 204 -9.24 -15.47 -12.57
N THR A 205 -8.19 -14.94 -11.98
CA THR A 205 -7.94 -13.49 -11.96
C THR A 205 -6.51 -13.24 -12.40
N ILE A 206 -6.36 -12.46 -13.46
CA ILE A 206 -5.07 -11.89 -13.88
C ILE A 206 -5.06 -10.43 -13.43
N GLY A 207 -3.94 -9.99 -12.87
CA GLY A 207 -3.75 -8.60 -12.46
C GLY A 207 -2.32 -8.18 -12.69
N THR A 208 -2.11 -6.88 -12.78
CA THR A 208 -0.81 -6.28 -12.99
C THR A 208 -0.42 -5.38 -11.81
N GLY A 209 0.86 -5.18 -11.59
CA GLY A 209 1.33 -4.31 -10.52
C GLY A 209 2.82 -3.97 -10.64
N ALA A 210 3.21 -2.87 -10.04
CA ALA A 210 4.61 -2.49 -9.96
C ALA A 210 4.97 -1.97 -8.57
N SER A 211 6.22 -2.25 -8.17
CA SER A 211 6.95 -1.53 -7.14
C SER A 211 7.92 -0.54 -7.79
N LEU A 212 8.76 0.09 -7.01
CA LEU A 212 9.88 0.85 -7.57
C LEU A 212 10.82 -0.03 -8.39
N ASP A 213 11.09 -1.26 -7.94
CA ASP A 213 12.10 -2.15 -8.51
C ASP A 213 11.57 -3.14 -9.52
N ARG A 214 10.35 -3.65 -9.33
CA ARG A 214 9.80 -4.80 -10.06
C ARG A 214 8.44 -4.49 -10.66
N THR A 215 8.20 -5.08 -11.82
CA THR A 215 6.88 -5.18 -12.47
C THR A 215 6.42 -6.63 -12.39
N ALA A 216 5.16 -6.87 -12.06
CA ALA A 216 4.61 -8.21 -11.98
C ALA A 216 3.29 -8.33 -12.74
N VAL A 217 3.11 -9.47 -13.41
CA VAL A 217 1.81 -9.95 -13.88
C VAL A 217 1.46 -11.17 -13.04
N THR A 218 0.30 -11.11 -12.37
CA THR A 218 -0.12 -12.12 -11.41
C THR A 218 -1.28 -12.94 -11.93
N LEU A 219 -1.37 -14.20 -11.51
CA LEU A 219 -2.52 -15.07 -11.75
C LEU A 219 -2.93 -15.73 -10.44
N THR A 220 -4.22 -15.71 -10.18
CA THR A 220 -4.86 -16.60 -9.18
C THR A 220 -5.83 -17.49 -9.91
N ALA A 221 -5.69 -18.81 -9.78
CA ALA A 221 -6.56 -19.76 -10.44
C ALA A 221 -6.80 -21.00 -9.57
N MET A 222 -7.97 -21.61 -9.73
CA MET A 222 -8.25 -22.93 -9.16
C MET A 222 -7.42 -23.98 -9.90
N THR A 223 -6.86 -24.94 -9.18
CA THR A 223 -6.01 -25.99 -9.76
C THR A 223 -6.63 -26.75 -10.94
N PRO A 224 -7.93 -27.11 -10.95
CA PRO A 224 -8.55 -27.75 -12.12
C PRO A 224 -8.55 -26.89 -13.37
N ALA A 225 -8.50 -25.54 -13.23
CA ALA A 225 -8.50 -24.59 -14.34
C ALA A 225 -7.10 -24.03 -14.66
N ILE A 226 -6.04 -24.52 -14.01
CA ILE A 226 -4.70 -23.92 -14.11
C ILE A 226 -4.16 -23.90 -15.55
N GLY A 227 -4.36 -24.97 -16.32
CA GLY A 227 -3.89 -25.04 -17.71
C GLY A 227 -4.44 -23.90 -18.58
N PRO A 228 -5.77 -23.81 -18.78
CA PRO A 228 -6.38 -22.70 -19.52
C PRO A 228 -6.09 -21.32 -18.93
N SER A 229 -5.94 -21.20 -17.61
CA SER A 229 -5.60 -19.93 -16.98
C SER A 229 -4.17 -19.50 -17.28
N LEU A 230 -3.23 -20.45 -17.38
CA LEU A 230 -1.87 -20.20 -17.83
C LEU A 230 -1.80 -19.82 -19.32
N ASP A 231 -2.71 -20.33 -20.16
CA ASP A 231 -2.82 -19.92 -21.56
C ASP A 231 -3.16 -18.43 -21.65
N LEU A 232 -4.14 -17.97 -20.85
CA LEU A 232 -4.49 -16.54 -20.76
C LEU A 232 -3.34 -15.69 -20.21
N LEU A 233 -2.68 -16.14 -19.14
CA LEU A 233 -1.54 -15.42 -18.56
C LEU A 233 -0.41 -15.25 -19.58
N ALA A 234 -0.09 -16.31 -20.31
CA ALA A 234 0.95 -16.28 -21.33
C ALA A 234 0.57 -15.35 -22.49
N ASP A 235 -0.70 -15.33 -22.90
CA ASP A 235 -1.18 -14.45 -23.97
C ASP A 235 -1.12 -12.97 -23.53
N VAL A 236 -1.58 -12.64 -22.33
CA VAL A 236 -1.50 -11.28 -21.75
C VAL A 236 -0.06 -10.79 -21.68
N ILE A 237 0.88 -11.62 -21.23
CA ILE A 237 2.30 -11.25 -21.09
C ILE A 237 2.98 -11.11 -22.46
N ARG A 238 2.73 -12.03 -23.38
CA ARG A 238 3.52 -12.17 -24.61
C ARG A 238 2.93 -11.43 -25.80
N ASN A 239 1.61 -11.28 -25.85
CA ASN A 239 0.88 -10.84 -27.03
C ASN A 239 -0.14 -9.72 -26.73
N PRO A 240 0.18 -8.69 -25.92
CA PRO A 240 -0.76 -7.60 -25.68
C PRO A 240 -1.08 -6.86 -27.00
N ALA A 241 -2.34 -6.48 -27.17
CA ALA A 241 -2.81 -5.86 -28.41
C ALA A 241 -2.33 -4.41 -28.59
N PHE A 242 -2.24 -3.65 -27.50
CA PHE A 242 -2.03 -2.21 -27.54
C PHE A 242 -2.99 -1.54 -28.55
N ASP A 243 -4.29 -1.90 -28.52
CA ASP A 243 -5.29 -1.32 -29.41
C ASP A 243 -5.29 0.21 -29.28
N PRO A 244 -5.24 0.97 -30.38
CA PRO A 244 -5.17 2.43 -30.33
C PRO A 244 -6.32 3.09 -29.54
N ARG A 245 -7.52 2.49 -29.53
CA ARG A 245 -8.66 3.00 -28.76
C ARG A 245 -8.46 2.79 -27.27
N GLU A 246 -7.93 1.63 -26.87
CA GLU A 246 -7.59 1.35 -25.49
C GLU A 246 -6.41 2.20 -25.01
N VAL A 247 -5.41 2.42 -25.85
CA VAL A 247 -4.29 3.34 -25.56
C VAL A 247 -4.83 4.74 -25.21
N GLU A 248 -5.79 5.25 -26.00
CA GLU A 248 -6.34 6.58 -25.72
C GLU A 248 -7.24 6.56 -24.46
N ARG A 249 -8.04 5.52 -24.26
CA ARG A 249 -8.89 5.39 -23.08
C ARG A 249 -8.05 5.33 -21.79
N ILE A 250 -7.02 4.50 -21.75
CA ILE A 250 -6.10 4.37 -20.60
C ILE A 250 -5.31 5.66 -20.39
N ARG A 251 -4.90 6.35 -21.46
CA ARG A 251 -4.29 7.68 -21.36
C ARG A 251 -5.17 8.65 -20.59
N GLN A 252 -6.45 8.78 -20.98
CA GLN A 252 -7.39 9.68 -20.32
C GLN A 252 -7.61 9.27 -18.85
N GLN A 253 -7.69 7.98 -18.58
CA GLN A 253 -7.83 7.46 -17.21
C GLN A 253 -6.59 7.80 -16.36
N GLN A 254 -5.39 7.62 -16.90
CA GLN A 254 -4.14 7.95 -16.20
C GLN A 254 -4.01 9.46 -15.95
N LEU A 255 -4.36 10.30 -16.94
CA LEU A 255 -4.38 11.76 -16.77
C LEU A 255 -5.39 12.20 -15.71
N ALA A 256 -6.57 11.57 -15.64
CA ALA A 256 -7.54 11.82 -14.58
C ALA A 256 -7.00 11.41 -13.21
N GLY A 257 -6.30 10.28 -13.12
CA GLY A 257 -5.60 9.85 -11.90
C GLY A 257 -4.54 10.85 -11.45
N ILE A 258 -3.70 11.33 -12.36
CA ILE A 258 -2.71 12.38 -12.07
C ILE A 258 -3.40 13.67 -11.58
N ALA A 259 -4.49 14.09 -12.24
CA ALA A 259 -5.24 15.28 -11.82
C ALA A 259 -5.81 15.11 -10.40
N ALA A 260 -6.31 13.93 -10.05
CA ALA A 260 -6.78 13.62 -8.70
C ALA A 260 -5.63 13.66 -7.67
N GLU A 261 -4.45 13.12 -7.98
CA GLU A 261 -3.26 13.21 -7.13
C GLU A 261 -2.86 14.67 -6.88
N MET A 262 -2.94 15.52 -7.91
CA MET A 262 -2.60 16.96 -7.82
C MET A 262 -3.57 17.75 -6.92
N THR A 263 -4.75 17.22 -6.64
CA THR A 263 -5.69 17.83 -5.68
C THR A 263 -5.52 17.30 -4.25
N ASN A 264 -4.70 16.27 -4.05
CA ASN A 264 -4.49 15.63 -2.74
C ASN A 264 -3.14 16.06 -2.16
N PRO A 265 -3.08 16.61 -0.93
CA PRO A 265 -1.82 17.00 -0.31
C PRO A 265 -0.78 15.88 -0.20
N ALA A 266 -1.21 14.66 0.13
CA ALA A 266 -0.32 13.50 0.16
C ALA A 266 0.19 13.12 -1.24
N GLY A 267 -0.67 13.20 -2.26
CA GLY A 267 -0.29 12.98 -3.66
C GLY A 267 0.80 13.95 -4.11
N LEU A 268 0.63 15.25 -3.84
CA LEU A 268 1.63 16.28 -4.13
C LEU A 268 2.98 15.98 -3.44
N ALA A 269 2.94 15.62 -2.15
CA ALA A 269 4.13 15.31 -1.37
C ALA A 269 4.88 14.08 -1.93
N LEU A 270 4.15 12.99 -2.24
CA LEU A 270 4.71 11.76 -2.80
C LEU A 270 5.24 11.93 -4.23
N ARG A 271 4.77 12.93 -4.96
CA ARG A 271 5.33 13.31 -6.27
C ARG A 271 6.60 14.13 -6.14
N ALA A 272 6.71 14.97 -5.11
CA ALA A 272 7.83 15.88 -4.91
C ALA A 272 9.05 15.20 -4.27
N ILE A 273 8.83 14.47 -3.17
CA ILE A 273 9.90 13.98 -2.29
C ILE A 273 10.95 13.12 -3.00
N PRO A 274 10.63 12.19 -3.93
CA PRO A 274 11.63 11.32 -4.55
C PRO A 274 12.67 12.11 -5.36
N GLY A 275 12.21 13.08 -6.17
CA GLY A 275 13.10 13.93 -6.96
C GLY A 275 14.00 14.84 -6.12
N ILE A 276 13.55 15.20 -4.91
CA ILE A 276 14.32 15.98 -3.94
C ILE A 276 15.40 15.13 -3.30
N LEU A 277 15.05 13.90 -2.90
CA LEU A 277 15.96 12.99 -2.18
C LEU A 277 17.00 12.36 -3.12
N TYR A 278 16.57 11.84 -4.27
CA TYR A 278 17.46 11.08 -5.16
C TYR A 278 17.98 11.88 -6.36
N GLY A 279 17.38 13.04 -6.64
CA GLY A 279 17.63 13.74 -7.91
C GLY A 279 16.85 13.10 -9.08
N ARG A 280 16.44 13.93 -10.04
CA ARG A 280 15.55 13.50 -11.15
C ARG A 280 16.16 12.47 -12.12
N GLN A 281 17.49 12.34 -12.14
CA GLN A 281 18.19 11.41 -13.03
C GLN A 281 18.34 10.01 -12.41
N HIS A 282 18.26 9.90 -11.09
CA HIS A 282 18.34 8.63 -10.40
C HIS A 282 17.06 7.79 -10.63
N PRO A 283 17.15 6.46 -10.78
CA PRO A 283 15.99 5.60 -10.99
C PRO A 283 14.88 5.76 -9.93
N TYR A 284 15.24 6.02 -8.67
CA TYR A 284 14.28 6.28 -7.59
C TYR A 284 13.87 7.77 -7.44
N GLY A 285 14.40 8.67 -8.26
CA GLY A 285 14.02 10.09 -8.26
C GLY A 285 12.70 10.41 -8.96
N LYS A 286 11.90 9.40 -9.27
CA LYS A 286 10.60 9.49 -9.96
C LYS A 286 9.46 9.50 -8.94
N PRO A 287 8.30 10.13 -9.26
CA PRO A 287 7.14 10.11 -8.37
C PRO A 287 6.83 8.70 -7.87
N PHE A 288 6.73 8.50 -6.56
CA PHE A 288 6.46 7.18 -5.97
C PHE A 288 5.08 6.63 -6.33
N THR A 289 4.18 7.48 -6.80
CA THR A 289 2.87 7.07 -7.32
C THR A 289 2.98 6.27 -8.63
N GLY A 290 4.06 6.45 -9.39
CA GLY A 290 4.30 5.79 -10.68
C GLY A 290 3.41 6.27 -11.82
N THR A 291 2.44 7.15 -11.57
CA THR A 291 1.48 7.63 -12.60
C THR A 291 2.11 8.50 -13.66
N GLY A 292 3.31 9.04 -13.39
CA GLY A 292 4.10 9.79 -14.32
C GLY A 292 3.84 11.30 -14.34
N ASP A 293 4.26 11.94 -15.43
CA ASP A 293 4.09 13.37 -15.68
C ASP A 293 2.97 13.59 -16.69
N PRO A 294 2.05 14.56 -16.49
CA PRO A 294 0.90 14.73 -17.38
C PRO A 294 1.28 15.07 -18.82
N ASP A 295 2.34 15.85 -19.03
CA ASP A 295 2.77 16.21 -20.39
C ASP A 295 3.46 15.04 -21.09
N ALA A 296 4.27 14.28 -20.34
CA ALA A 296 4.86 13.04 -20.83
C ALA A 296 3.78 12.03 -21.23
N VAL A 297 2.76 11.81 -20.37
CA VAL A 297 1.65 10.86 -20.63
C VAL A 297 0.82 11.30 -21.85
N ARG A 298 0.57 12.60 -22.05
CA ARG A 298 -0.10 13.12 -23.27
C ARG A 298 0.69 12.83 -24.53
N ALA A 299 2.01 12.89 -24.45
CA ALA A 299 2.90 12.73 -25.60
C ALA A 299 3.29 11.26 -25.89
N LEU A 300 2.98 10.31 -24.98
CA LEU A 300 3.31 8.88 -25.20
C LEU A 300 2.63 8.35 -26.45
N THR A 301 3.40 7.68 -27.28
CA THR A 301 2.90 6.98 -28.47
C THR A 301 2.73 5.49 -28.20
N ARG A 302 1.87 4.83 -28.99
CA ARG A 302 1.72 3.37 -28.98
C ARG A 302 3.06 2.65 -29.18
N ASP A 303 3.88 3.14 -30.10
CA ASP A 303 5.16 2.51 -30.44
C ASP A 303 6.18 2.62 -29.29
N GLU A 304 6.13 3.69 -28.49
CA GLU A 304 6.93 3.82 -27.27
C GLU A 304 6.50 2.79 -26.22
N LEU A 305 5.18 2.55 -26.07
CA LEU A 305 4.64 1.54 -25.16
C LEU A 305 5.03 0.12 -25.58
N VAL A 306 4.89 -0.20 -26.87
CA VAL A 306 5.31 -1.49 -27.45
C VAL A 306 6.82 -1.70 -27.25
N ARG A 307 7.63 -0.68 -27.52
CA ARG A 307 9.09 -0.75 -27.32
C ARG A 307 9.44 -0.95 -25.85
N PHE A 308 8.77 -0.26 -24.94
CA PHE A 308 8.96 -0.43 -23.50
C PHE A 308 8.62 -1.86 -23.07
N HIS A 309 7.48 -2.39 -23.49
CA HIS A 309 7.11 -3.79 -23.28
C HIS A 309 8.20 -4.74 -23.76
N GLN A 310 8.65 -4.62 -24.99
CA GLN A 310 9.69 -5.48 -25.58
C GLN A 310 11.05 -5.36 -24.88
N SER A 311 11.36 -4.20 -24.30
CA SER A 311 12.63 -3.99 -23.60
C SER A 311 12.63 -4.59 -22.18
N TRP A 312 11.47 -4.69 -21.53
CA TRP A 312 11.39 -5.07 -20.13
C TRP A 312 10.63 -6.37 -19.87
N ILE A 313 9.54 -6.63 -20.61
CA ILE A 313 8.69 -7.83 -20.45
C ILE A 313 9.22 -8.91 -21.40
N ARG A 314 10.22 -9.64 -20.93
CA ARG A 314 10.99 -10.57 -21.76
C ARG A 314 11.53 -11.74 -20.93
N PRO A 315 11.77 -12.93 -21.54
CA PRO A 315 12.13 -14.13 -20.78
C PRO A 315 13.47 -14.05 -20.07
N ASP A 316 14.45 -13.33 -20.62
CA ASP A 316 15.78 -13.12 -20.02
C ASP A 316 15.78 -11.99 -18.95
N ASN A 317 14.60 -11.51 -18.59
CA ASN A 317 14.35 -10.54 -17.51
C ASN A 317 13.25 -11.03 -16.55
N ALA A 318 12.82 -12.28 -16.67
CA ALA A 318 11.67 -12.83 -15.96
C ALA A 318 12.09 -13.84 -14.88
N THR A 319 11.40 -13.79 -13.74
CA THR A 319 11.38 -14.86 -12.73
C THR A 319 9.92 -15.21 -12.43
N ILE A 320 9.61 -16.49 -12.33
CA ILE A 320 8.27 -16.96 -11.98
C ILE A 320 8.26 -17.40 -10.53
N PHE A 321 7.46 -16.76 -9.72
CA PHE A 321 7.16 -17.15 -8.34
C PHE A 321 5.78 -17.80 -8.31
N ALA A 322 5.64 -18.91 -7.59
CA ALA A 322 4.33 -19.51 -7.44
C ALA A 322 4.15 -20.25 -6.12
N VAL A 323 2.89 -20.30 -5.69
CA VAL A 323 2.43 -21.10 -4.52
C VAL A 323 1.17 -21.85 -4.95
N GLY A 324 1.18 -23.16 -4.81
CA GLY A 324 0.06 -23.99 -5.24
C GLY A 324 0.13 -25.42 -4.70
N ASP A 325 -0.85 -26.24 -5.05
CA ASP A 325 -0.98 -27.62 -4.55
C ASP A 325 -0.39 -28.69 -5.46
N LEU A 326 -0.06 -28.36 -6.72
CA LEU A 326 0.55 -29.30 -7.66
C LEU A 326 1.97 -29.70 -7.23
N PRO A 327 2.42 -30.92 -7.54
CA PRO A 327 3.85 -31.23 -7.49
C PRO A 327 4.64 -30.31 -8.44
N LEU A 328 5.85 -29.89 -8.03
CA LEU A 328 6.69 -28.97 -8.83
C LEU A 328 6.89 -29.46 -10.26
N ALA A 329 7.17 -30.74 -10.46
CA ALA A 329 7.40 -31.30 -11.80
C ALA A 329 6.18 -31.13 -12.73
N ASP A 330 4.97 -31.29 -12.18
CA ASP A 330 3.72 -31.12 -12.93
C ASP A 330 3.48 -29.65 -13.27
N PHE A 331 3.71 -28.77 -12.30
CA PHE A 331 3.61 -27.31 -12.49
C PHE A 331 4.62 -26.81 -13.54
N VAL A 332 5.87 -27.24 -13.45
CA VAL A 332 6.92 -26.87 -14.42
C VAL A 332 6.57 -27.35 -15.84
N ARG A 333 5.99 -28.55 -16.00
CA ARG A 333 5.51 -28.99 -17.34
C ARG A 333 4.43 -28.08 -17.90
N GLN A 334 3.52 -27.58 -17.05
CA GLN A 334 2.50 -26.61 -17.45
C GLN A 334 3.13 -25.28 -17.88
N LEU A 335 4.12 -24.79 -17.17
CA LEU A 335 4.85 -23.57 -17.52
C LEU A 335 5.68 -23.75 -18.79
N GLU A 336 6.39 -24.87 -18.92
CA GLU A 336 7.25 -25.18 -20.07
C GLU A 336 6.47 -25.14 -21.39
N SER A 337 5.25 -25.70 -21.40
CA SER A 337 4.43 -25.72 -22.61
C SER A 337 3.99 -24.33 -23.10
N ARG A 338 4.01 -23.30 -22.23
CA ARG A 338 3.52 -21.94 -22.52
C ARG A 338 4.62 -20.90 -22.60
N PHE A 339 5.65 -21.07 -21.80
CA PHE A 339 6.74 -20.11 -21.70
C PHE A 339 8.08 -20.65 -22.25
N GLY A 340 8.30 -21.96 -22.34
CA GLY A 340 9.58 -22.53 -22.74
C GLY A 340 10.06 -22.14 -24.16
N ASN A 341 9.13 -21.88 -25.07
CA ASN A 341 9.42 -21.39 -26.42
C ASN A 341 9.51 -19.85 -26.53
N TRP A 342 9.29 -19.11 -25.42
CA TRP A 342 9.37 -17.65 -25.43
C TRP A 342 10.82 -17.20 -25.59
N ARG A 343 11.10 -16.41 -26.64
CA ARG A 343 12.44 -15.91 -26.97
C ARG A 343 12.54 -14.41 -26.71
N PRO A 344 13.71 -13.91 -26.30
CA PRO A 344 13.93 -12.48 -26.18
C PRO A 344 13.66 -11.76 -27.51
N PRO A 345 12.98 -10.61 -27.49
CA PRO A 345 12.86 -9.74 -28.64
C PRO A 345 14.23 -9.24 -29.11
N SER A 346 14.31 -8.79 -30.37
CA SER A 346 15.56 -8.26 -30.97
C SER A 346 15.97 -6.89 -30.38
N VAL A 347 15.05 -6.18 -29.73
CA VAL A 347 15.38 -4.92 -29.07
C VAL A 347 16.28 -5.16 -27.85
N PRO A 348 17.19 -4.22 -27.52
CA PRO A 348 18.02 -4.33 -26.32
C PRO A 348 17.18 -4.43 -25.06
N ARG A 349 17.64 -5.22 -24.09
CA ARG A 349 17.08 -5.23 -22.73
C ARG A 349 17.24 -3.85 -22.10
N GLY A 350 16.20 -3.39 -21.40
CA GLY A 350 16.25 -2.17 -20.62
C GLY A 350 17.25 -2.26 -19.46
N THR A 351 17.80 -1.12 -19.07
CA THR A 351 18.73 -0.99 -17.94
C THR A 351 18.35 0.19 -17.07
N LYS A 352 18.61 0.08 -15.78
CA LYS A 352 18.45 1.14 -14.77
C LYS A 352 19.83 1.62 -14.33
N ASN A 353 20.10 2.93 -14.36
CA ASN A 353 21.39 3.48 -13.96
C ASN A 353 21.38 3.92 -12.48
N PHE A 354 21.66 3.00 -11.57
CA PHE A 354 21.78 3.29 -10.14
C PHE A 354 23.09 3.96 -9.72
N GLU A 355 24.04 4.11 -10.65
CA GLU A 355 25.27 4.90 -10.46
C GLU A 355 25.02 6.41 -10.61
N ALA A 356 23.82 6.82 -11.01
CA ALA A 356 23.45 8.22 -11.05
C ALA A 356 23.61 8.85 -9.65
N PRO A 357 24.27 10.03 -9.55
CA PRO A 357 24.58 10.60 -8.25
C PRO A 357 23.33 10.99 -7.48
N ILE A 358 23.29 10.61 -6.21
CA ILE A 358 22.30 11.09 -5.24
C ILE A 358 22.80 12.44 -4.72
N PRO A 359 21.96 13.51 -4.77
CA PRO A 359 22.37 14.81 -4.24
C PRO A 359 22.74 14.72 -2.76
N PRO A 360 23.72 15.50 -2.29
CA PRO A 360 24.02 15.57 -0.87
C PRO A 360 22.79 16.08 -0.11
N ALA A 361 22.58 15.55 1.07
CA ALA A 361 21.53 16.00 1.96
C ALA A 361 21.70 17.50 2.29
N GLN A 362 20.58 18.23 2.23
CA GLN A 362 20.52 19.65 2.58
C GLN A 362 19.26 19.89 3.39
N PRO A 363 19.36 19.96 4.73
CA PRO A 363 18.21 20.18 5.60
C PRO A 363 17.48 21.47 5.22
N ARG A 364 16.23 21.36 4.82
CA ARG A 364 15.37 22.49 4.44
C ARG A 364 13.91 22.10 4.45
N ILE A 365 13.07 23.10 4.42
CA ILE A 365 11.63 22.93 4.19
C ILE A 365 11.34 23.25 2.73
N VAL A 366 10.70 22.32 2.03
CA VAL A 366 10.13 22.53 0.70
C VAL A 366 8.62 22.71 0.87
N LEU A 367 8.16 23.94 0.67
CA LEU A 367 6.77 24.33 0.81
C LEU A 367 6.06 24.24 -0.54
N ILE A 368 5.01 23.44 -0.60
CA ILE A 368 4.09 23.36 -1.75
C ILE A 368 2.78 24.01 -1.34
N ASP A 369 2.46 25.15 -1.99
CA ASP A 369 1.26 25.91 -1.65
C ASP A 369 -0.01 25.21 -2.13
N ARG A 370 -0.94 25.02 -1.22
CA ARG A 370 -2.29 24.53 -1.48
C ARG A 370 -3.29 25.42 -0.72
N PRO A 371 -3.72 26.52 -1.33
CA PRO A 371 -4.61 27.48 -0.67
C PRO A 371 -5.88 26.84 -0.12
N GLN A 372 -6.37 27.38 0.99
CA GLN A 372 -7.58 26.94 1.69
C GLN A 372 -7.52 25.49 2.22
N SER A 373 -6.34 24.88 2.28
CA SER A 373 -6.19 23.56 2.90
C SER A 373 -6.38 23.67 4.41
N PRO A 374 -7.35 22.96 5.02
CA PRO A 374 -7.56 23.01 6.48
C PRO A 374 -6.45 22.27 7.24
N GLN A 375 -5.74 21.38 6.58
CA GLN A 375 -4.65 20.57 7.12
C GLN A 375 -3.39 20.77 6.27
N SER A 376 -2.25 20.54 6.90
CA SER A 376 -0.97 20.36 6.23
C SER A 376 -0.63 18.87 6.13
N PHE A 377 -0.01 18.48 5.03
CA PHE A 377 0.61 17.16 4.93
C PHE A 377 2.13 17.34 4.98
N ILE A 378 2.73 16.75 6.00
CA ILE A 378 4.18 16.75 6.20
C ILE A 378 4.71 15.40 5.73
N ILE A 379 5.72 15.42 4.85
CA ILE A 379 6.57 14.27 4.58
C ILE A 379 8.03 14.70 4.76
N ALA A 380 8.72 14.04 5.68
CA ALA A 380 10.14 14.26 5.89
C ALA A 380 10.92 13.02 5.49
N GLY A 381 12.13 13.17 4.98
CA GLY A 381 12.91 12.00 4.60
C GLY A 381 14.37 12.26 4.35
N GLN A 382 15.11 11.17 4.36
CA GLN A 382 16.51 11.07 3.95
C GLN A 382 16.73 9.81 3.13
N VAL A 383 17.79 9.74 2.35
CA VAL A 383 18.30 8.50 1.75
C VAL A 383 19.35 7.93 2.69
N MET A 384 19.07 6.78 3.28
CA MET A 384 19.99 6.13 4.22
C MET A 384 21.24 5.59 3.50
N ASP A 385 22.36 5.51 4.21
CA ASP A 385 23.57 4.87 3.68
C ASP A 385 23.52 3.35 3.82
N VAL A 386 22.50 2.75 3.21
CA VAL A 386 22.24 1.32 3.22
C VAL A 386 21.45 0.93 1.98
N VAL A 387 21.70 -0.26 1.44
CA VAL A 387 20.94 -0.87 0.34
C VAL A 387 19.97 -1.93 0.89
N GLY A 388 18.85 -2.15 0.20
CA GLY A 388 17.81 -3.06 0.66
C GLY A 388 18.22 -4.53 0.69
N THR A 389 19.25 -4.91 -0.07
CA THR A 389 19.83 -6.27 -0.01
C THR A 389 20.66 -6.53 1.26
N GLN A 390 20.98 -5.48 2.03
CA GLN A 390 21.52 -5.65 3.36
C GLN A 390 20.42 -5.99 4.35
N ASP A 391 20.78 -6.68 5.42
CA ASP A 391 19.81 -7.07 6.44
C ASP A 391 19.37 -5.87 7.27
N LEU A 392 18.12 -5.46 7.09
CA LEU A 392 17.49 -4.35 7.78
C LEU A 392 16.53 -4.76 8.89
N LEU A 393 16.58 -6.03 9.36
CA LEU A 393 15.65 -6.52 10.38
C LEU A 393 15.76 -5.72 11.68
N ASP A 394 16.99 -5.53 12.19
CA ASP A 394 17.23 -4.78 13.42
C ASP A 394 16.80 -3.32 13.30
N PHE A 395 17.07 -2.69 12.15
CA PHE A 395 16.60 -1.33 11.88
C PHE A 395 15.07 -1.24 11.83
N THR A 396 14.42 -2.20 11.19
CA THR A 396 12.95 -2.26 11.13
C THR A 396 12.36 -2.43 12.53
N ALA A 397 12.96 -3.29 13.37
CA ALA A 397 12.55 -3.48 14.76
C ALA A 397 12.76 -2.21 15.62
N ALA A 398 13.89 -1.51 15.46
CA ALA A 398 14.13 -0.22 16.10
C ALA A 398 13.09 0.83 15.68
N ASN A 399 12.76 0.85 14.39
CA ASN A 399 11.77 1.77 13.84
C ASN A 399 10.35 1.50 14.36
N GLU A 400 9.99 0.27 14.73
CA GLU A 400 8.69 0.02 15.34
C GLU A 400 8.47 0.82 16.62
N VAL A 401 9.55 1.11 17.35
CA VAL A 401 9.51 1.97 18.53
C VAL A 401 9.36 3.43 18.15
N LEU A 402 10.09 3.89 17.12
CA LEU A 402 10.11 5.30 16.73
C LEU A 402 8.86 5.72 15.95
N GLY A 403 8.51 5.00 14.88
CA GLY A 403 7.47 5.42 13.93
C GLY A 403 6.71 4.30 13.23
N GLY A 404 7.04 3.02 13.48
CA GLY A 404 6.61 1.91 12.63
C GLY A 404 5.19 1.38 12.89
N ASN A 405 4.60 1.65 14.04
CA ASN A 405 3.28 1.14 14.40
C ASN A 405 2.43 2.17 15.18
N PHE A 406 1.21 1.78 15.55
CA PHE A 406 0.29 2.66 16.25
C PHE A 406 0.83 3.17 17.61
N LEU A 407 1.55 2.33 18.35
CA LEU A 407 2.12 2.67 19.65
C LEU A 407 3.52 3.30 19.55
N ALA A 408 3.99 3.57 18.33
CA ALA A 408 5.26 4.23 18.11
C ALA A 408 5.27 5.67 18.65
N ARG A 409 6.43 6.14 19.07
CA ARG A 409 6.59 7.41 19.79
C ARG A 409 6.08 8.60 18.98
N ILE A 410 6.35 8.67 17.68
CA ILE A 410 5.88 9.77 16.82
C ILE A 410 4.35 9.81 16.79
N ASN A 411 3.69 8.66 16.62
CA ASN A 411 2.24 8.60 16.60
C ASN A 411 1.62 8.92 17.97
N MET A 412 2.19 8.35 19.05
CA MET A 412 1.71 8.62 20.40
C MET A 412 1.84 10.09 20.78
N GLU A 413 2.88 10.76 20.31
CA GLU A 413 3.07 12.19 20.57
C GLU A 413 2.07 13.04 19.78
N LEU A 414 2.04 12.90 18.43
CA LEU A 414 1.25 13.78 17.58
C LEU A 414 -0.25 13.49 17.63
N ARG A 415 -0.63 12.21 17.74
CA ARG A 415 -2.03 11.80 17.76
C ARG A 415 -2.61 11.74 19.16
N GLU A 416 -2.03 10.88 20.02
CA GLU A 416 -2.68 10.55 21.30
C GLU A 416 -2.47 11.64 22.35
N ARG A 417 -1.26 12.21 22.43
CA ARG A 417 -0.96 13.22 23.46
C ARG A 417 -1.39 14.63 23.04
N ARG A 418 -1.17 15.01 21.78
CA ARG A 418 -1.42 16.38 21.33
C ARG A 418 -2.69 16.54 20.51
N GLY A 419 -3.21 15.49 19.90
CA GLY A 419 -4.42 15.54 19.07
C GLY A 419 -4.26 16.36 17.77
N TRP A 420 -3.02 16.54 17.29
CA TRP A 420 -2.74 17.36 16.10
C TRP A 420 -2.84 16.60 14.79
N SER A 421 -2.86 15.27 14.86
CA SER A 421 -2.88 14.37 13.71
C SER A 421 -3.84 13.21 13.93
N TYR A 422 -4.41 12.67 12.87
CA TYR A 422 -5.13 11.39 12.89
C TYR A 422 -4.19 10.17 12.86
N GLY A 423 -2.91 10.39 12.56
CA GLY A 423 -1.87 9.37 12.58
C GLY A 423 -0.59 9.90 11.94
N ALA A 424 0.54 9.58 12.57
CA ALA A 424 1.86 9.88 12.07
C ALA A 424 2.70 8.60 12.03
N ARG A 425 3.51 8.44 11.00
CA ARG A 425 4.28 7.22 10.78
C ARG A 425 5.66 7.55 10.24
N GLY A 426 6.67 6.82 10.73
CA GLY A 426 8.02 6.77 10.16
C GLY A 426 8.35 5.36 9.71
N ALA A 427 8.89 5.19 8.50
CA ALA A 427 9.27 3.87 8.00
C ALA A 427 10.34 3.96 6.90
N PRO A 428 11.22 2.95 6.78
CA PRO A 428 12.00 2.75 5.57
C PRO A 428 11.04 2.34 4.44
N ASN A 429 11.18 2.95 3.27
CA ASN A 429 10.54 2.46 2.06
C ASN A 429 11.48 1.46 1.40
N LEU A 430 11.31 0.17 1.73
CA LEU A 430 12.22 -0.87 1.30
C LEU A 430 12.27 -1.01 -0.22
N VAL A 431 13.46 -0.82 -0.76
CA VAL A 431 13.82 -0.96 -2.17
C VAL A 431 15.14 -1.71 -2.28
N GLU A 432 15.47 -2.26 -3.44
CA GLU A 432 16.66 -3.09 -3.65
C GLU A 432 17.98 -2.32 -3.41
N HIS A 433 18.05 -1.06 -3.88
CA HIS A 433 19.24 -0.20 -3.74
C HIS A 433 19.12 0.72 -2.51
N ARG A 434 19.64 1.93 -2.59
CA ARG A 434 19.67 2.91 -1.49
C ARG A 434 18.27 3.19 -0.94
N VAL A 435 18.05 2.88 0.33
CA VAL A 435 16.73 2.88 0.97
C VAL A 435 16.41 4.27 1.54
N PRO A 436 15.26 4.87 1.20
CA PRO A 436 14.84 6.10 1.84
C PRO A 436 14.10 5.79 3.16
N TYR A 437 14.29 6.63 4.15
CA TYR A 437 13.46 6.68 5.35
C TYR A 437 12.51 7.86 5.24
N LEU A 438 11.22 7.63 5.49
CA LEU A 438 10.18 8.63 5.34
C LEU A 438 9.33 8.74 6.61
N ILE A 439 9.09 9.96 7.08
CA ILE A 439 8.11 10.27 8.12
C ILE A 439 6.94 10.99 7.46
N THR A 440 5.71 10.54 7.70
CA THR A 440 4.49 11.16 7.18
C THR A 440 3.56 11.56 8.33
N ALA A 441 3.02 12.76 8.28
CA ALA A 441 2.09 13.28 9.26
C ALA A 441 1.10 14.27 8.63
N PRO A 442 -0.17 13.89 8.40
CA PRO A 442 -1.25 14.86 8.17
C PRO A 442 -1.58 15.55 9.49
N VAL A 443 -1.48 16.88 9.53
CA VAL A 443 -1.65 17.65 10.77
C VAL A 443 -2.56 18.86 10.55
N GLN A 444 -3.12 19.39 11.63
CA GLN A 444 -3.85 20.66 11.61
C GLN A 444 -2.94 21.77 11.09
N ALA A 445 -3.45 22.67 10.23
CA ALA A 445 -2.65 23.71 9.59
C ALA A 445 -2.01 24.68 10.59
N ASP A 446 -2.69 24.98 11.70
CA ASP A 446 -2.18 25.86 12.77
C ASP A 446 -1.15 25.16 13.69
N ARG A 447 -0.91 23.88 13.51
CA ARG A 447 0.05 23.04 14.26
C ARG A 447 1.19 22.51 13.40
N THR A 448 1.37 23.06 12.21
CA THR A 448 2.36 22.54 11.26
C THR A 448 3.79 22.62 11.80
N ALA A 449 4.24 23.78 12.24
CA ALA A 449 5.60 23.96 12.79
C ALA A 449 5.77 23.23 14.13
N ASP A 450 4.76 23.29 15.01
CA ASP A 450 4.78 22.55 16.28
C ASP A 450 4.94 21.05 16.05
N SER A 451 4.28 20.50 15.02
CA SER A 451 4.38 19.06 14.68
C SER A 451 5.75 18.69 14.13
N ILE A 452 6.37 19.55 13.31
CA ILE A 452 7.76 19.37 12.85
C ILE A 452 8.70 19.36 14.06
N THR A 453 8.60 20.37 14.94
CA THR A 453 9.41 20.48 16.16
C THR A 453 9.28 19.23 17.02
N ALA A 454 8.05 18.82 17.32
CA ALA A 454 7.81 17.62 18.14
C ALA A 454 8.38 16.36 17.51
N THR A 455 8.25 16.21 16.17
CA THR A 455 8.84 15.07 15.45
C THR A 455 10.37 15.10 15.54
N MET A 456 10.99 16.26 15.32
CA MET A 456 12.45 16.43 15.45
C MET A 456 12.93 16.10 16.87
N GLU A 457 12.21 16.54 17.89
CA GLU A 457 12.52 16.24 19.30
C GLU A 457 12.45 14.72 19.57
N MET A 458 11.40 14.03 19.06
CA MET A 458 11.25 12.58 19.22
C MET A 458 12.39 11.82 18.55
N VAL A 459 12.73 12.17 17.30
CA VAL A 459 13.84 11.54 16.58
C VAL A 459 15.18 11.81 17.29
N ARG A 460 15.45 13.07 17.67
CA ARG A 460 16.68 13.44 18.37
C ARG A 460 16.84 12.72 19.72
N ALA A 461 15.77 12.65 20.50
CA ALA A 461 15.76 11.94 21.78
C ALA A 461 15.99 10.44 21.59
N PHE A 462 15.36 9.83 20.59
CA PHE A 462 15.53 8.42 20.25
C PHE A 462 16.98 8.10 19.83
N LEU A 463 17.58 8.95 19.02
CA LEU A 463 18.96 8.77 18.54
C LEU A 463 20.03 9.15 19.59
N SER A 464 19.65 9.77 20.72
CA SER A 464 20.60 10.18 21.76
C SER A 464 20.46 9.37 23.05
N ASN A 465 19.73 9.91 24.03
CA ASN A 465 19.67 9.40 25.40
C ASN A 465 18.39 8.63 25.73
N GLN A 466 17.41 8.65 24.87
CA GLN A 466 16.14 7.95 25.05
C GLN A 466 15.95 6.83 24.01
N GLY A 467 16.96 6.01 23.80
CA GLY A 467 16.89 4.84 22.93
C GLY A 467 15.77 3.86 23.32
N VAL A 468 15.77 2.69 22.74
CA VAL A 468 14.76 1.64 22.95
C VAL A 468 14.68 1.26 24.42
N GLN A 469 13.49 1.39 25.03
CA GLN A 469 13.29 1.03 26.43
C GLN A 469 12.95 -0.48 26.58
N PRO A 470 13.20 -1.09 27.76
CA PRO A 470 12.98 -2.52 27.96
C PRO A 470 11.55 -2.99 27.66
N ASN A 471 10.54 -2.20 28.03
CA ASN A 471 9.14 -2.50 27.75
C ASN A 471 8.78 -2.38 26.24
N GLU A 472 9.43 -1.47 25.52
CA GLU A 472 9.26 -1.31 24.08
C GLU A 472 9.90 -2.49 23.34
N LEU A 473 11.13 -2.88 23.72
CA LEU A 473 11.80 -4.06 23.18
C LEU A 473 10.95 -5.32 23.40
N GLN A 474 10.46 -5.53 24.64
CA GLN A 474 9.63 -6.68 24.95
C GLN A 474 8.35 -6.70 24.09
N ARG A 475 7.70 -5.56 23.91
CA ARG A 475 6.50 -5.43 23.06
C ARG A 475 6.83 -5.73 21.60
N THR A 476 7.93 -5.20 21.06
CA THR A 476 8.39 -5.45 19.68
C THR A 476 8.67 -6.94 19.47
N ILE A 477 9.42 -7.60 20.39
CA ILE A 477 9.70 -9.03 20.30
C ILE A 477 8.41 -9.84 20.36
N ALA A 478 7.56 -9.59 21.37
CA ALA A 478 6.33 -10.35 21.56
C ALA A 478 5.35 -10.17 20.39
N GLY A 479 5.18 -8.93 19.90
CA GLY A 479 4.33 -8.62 18.78
C GLY A 479 4.76 -9.32 17.50
N ASN A 480 6.03 -9.17 17.12
CA ASN A 480 6.55 -9.79 15.90
C ASN A 480 6.55 -11.32 15.98
N THR A 481 7.06 -11.90 17.06
CA THR A 481 7.09 -13.38 17.19
C THR A 481 5.69 -13.99 17.27
N GLY A 482 4.74 -13.30 17.91
CA GLY A 482 3.36 -13.79 18.04
C GLY A 482 2.56 -13.72 16.73
N GLN A 483 2.90 -12.79 15.83
CA GLN A 483 2.21 -12.63 14.55
C GLN A 483 2.73 -13.54 13.45
N LEU A 484 3.96 -14.03 13.53
CA LEU A 484 4.62 -14.80 12.45
C LEU A 484 3.77 -15.95 11.89
N PRO A 485 3.15 -16.83 12.70
CA PRO A 485 2.37 -17.94 12.16
C PRO A 485 1.18 -17.47 11.33
N GLY A 486 0.45 -16.44 11.82
CA GLY A 486 -0.68 -15.85 11.10
C GLY A 486 -0.27 -15.02 9.88
N GLN A 487 0.93 -14.47 9.89
CA GLN A 487 1.43 -13.65 8.78
C GLN A 487 1.60 -14.44 7.48
N TYR A 488 1.97 -15.73 7.59
CA TYR A 488 2.18 -16.60 6.43
C TYR A 488 1.08 -17.66 6.26
N GLU A 489 -0.10 -17.40 6.81
CA GLU A 489 -1.24 -18.31 6.78
C GLU A 489 -1.81 -18.51 5.36
N THR A 490 -1.66 -17.55 4.46
CA THR A 490 -2.24 -17.61 3.11
C THR A 490 -1.20 -17.83 2.03
N SER A 491 -1.59 -18.45 0.91
CA SER A 491 -0.72 -18.62 -0.27
C SER A 491 -0.28 -17.27 -0.85
N ALA A 492 -1.07 -16.20 -0.69
CA ALA A 492 -0.69 -14.85 -1.09
C ALA A 492 0.48 -14.31 -0.24
N ALA A 493 0.43 -14.53 1.07
CA ALA A 493 1.49 -14.09 1.98
C ALA A 493 2.79 -14.86 1.75
N VAL A 494 2.70 -16.17 1.52
CA VAL A 494 3.86 -17.02 1.15
C VAL A 494 4.46 -16.54 -0.18
N LEU A 495 3.63 -16.29 -1.21
CA LEU A 495 4.09 -15.75 -2.50
C LEU A 495 4.81 -14.40 -2.32
N GLY A 496 4.26 -13.52 -1.47
CA GLY A 496 4.89 -12.25 -1.12
C GLY A 496 6.26 -12.42 -0.46
N ALA A 497 6.41 -13.42 0.42
CA ALA A 497 7.67 -13.76 1.07
C ALA A 497 8.73 -14.26 0.06
N LEU A 498 8.36 -15.18 -0.86
CA LEU A 498 9.27 -15.65 -1.90
C LEU A 498 9.81 -14.50 -2.75
N ARG A 499 8.91 -13.61 -3.20
CA ARG A 499 9.26 -12.42 -3.98
C ARG A 499 10.16 -11.46 -3.21
N SER A 500 9.84 -11.22 -1.94
CA SER A 500 10.63 -10.37 -1.05
C SER A 500 12.03 -10.94 -0.78
N ASN A 501 12.13 -12.28 -0.58
CA ASN A 501 13.42 -12.92 -0.40
C ASN A 501 14.30 -12.75 -1.64
N ALA A 502 13.74 -12.95 -2.83
CA ALA A 502 14.48 -12.75 -4.08
C ALA A 502 14.88 -11.29 -4.31
N LEU A 503 13.99 -10.33 -3.99
CA LEU A 503 14.28 -8.90 -4.16
C LEU A 503 15.41 -8.42 -3.25
N PHE A 504 15.47 -8.95 -2.01
CA PHE A 504 16.41 -8.50 -0.98
C PHE A 504 17.56 -9.47 -0.72
N ASP A 505 17.79 -10.41 -1.64
CA ASP A 505 18.86 -11.42 -1.57
C ASP A 505 18.88 -12.17 -0.23
N ARG A 506 17.69 -12.58 0.23
CA ARG A 506 17.50 -13.32 1.48
C ARG A 506 17.49 -14.82 1.21
N PRO A 507 17.99 -15.65 2.15
CA PRO A 507 17.94 -17.11 2.01
C PRO A 507 16.48 -17.62 2.05
N ASP A 508 16.27 -18.83 1.52
CA ASP A 508 14.94 -19.43 1.41
C ASP A 508 14.30 -19.73 2.78
N ASP A 509 15.11 -19.98 3.81
CA ASP A 509 14.71 -20.21 5.20
C ASP A 509 14.58 -18.93 6.05
N TYR A 510 14.67 -17.76 5.43
CA TYR A 510 14.68 -16.46 6.14
C TYR A 510 13.53 -16.33 7.14
N GLN A 511 12.29 -16.71 6.74
CA GLN A 511 11.10 -16.59 7.59
C GLN A 511 11.18 -17.46 8.84
N GLU A 512 11.77 -18.64 8.74
CA GLU A 512 11.92 -19.58 9.88
C GLU A 512 12.92 -19.03 10.91
N THR A 513 13.91 -18.25 10.46
CA THR A 513 14.91 -17.65 11.34
C THR A 513 14.36 -16.47 12.16
N LEU A 514 13.28 -15.82 11.69
CA LEU A 514 12.81 -14.54 12.25
C LEU A 514 12.49 -14.60 13.74
N ALA A 515 11.77 -15.64 14.19
CA ALA A 515 11.40 -15.76 15.61
C ALA A 515 12.63 -15.84 16.53
N GLY A 516 13.65 -16.60 16.13
CA GLY A 516 14.92 -16.68 16.86
C GLY A 516 15.66 -15.35 16.88
N ARG A 517 15.72 -14.70 15.73
CA ARG A 517 16.40 -13.40 15.56
C ARG A 517 15.72 -12.30 16.40
N TYR A 518 14.39 -12.18 16.36
CA TYR A 518 13.68 -11.22 17.21
C TYR A 518 13.93 -11.45 18.71
N ARG A 519 13.92 -12.72 19.18
CA ARG A 519 14.18 -13.04 20.58
C ARG A 519 15.61 -12.73 21.02
N ALA A 520 16.57 -12.74 20.09
CA ALA A 520 17.97 -12.42 20.35
C ALA A 520 18.28 -10.91 20.36
N MET A 521 17.34 -10.05 19.95
CA MET A 521 17.55 -8.60 19.87
C MET A 521 17.74 -7.98 21.25
N THR A 522 18.63 -7.02 21.31
CA THR A 522 18.86 -6.19 22.50
C THR A 522 18.61 -4.70 22.18
N ALA A 523 18.22 -3.93 23.19
CA ALA A 523 18.01 -2.49 23.02
C ALA A 523 19.26 -1.79 22.48
N GLN A 524 20.46 -2.19 22.96
CA GLN A 524 21.72 -1.64 22.50
C GLN A 524 21.99 -1.88 21.00
N GLN A 525 21.66 -3.07 20.48
CA GLN A 525 21.77 -3.37 19.04
C GLN A 525 20.83 -2.49 18.23
N LEU A 526 19.55 -2.39 18.66
CA LEU A 526 18.55 -1.56 17.99
C LEU A 526 18.93 -0.07 18.00
N ASP A 527 19.43 0.44 19.12
CA ASP A 527 19.93 1.82 19.23
C ASP A 527 21.13 2.08 18.31
N THR A 528 22.05 1.11 18.25
CA THR A 528 23.26 1.23 17.43
C THR A 528 22.91 1.28 15.96
N VAL A 529 22.00 0.43 15.48
CA VAL A 529 21.60 0.39 14.08
C VAL A 529 20.78 1.63 13.70
N ALA A 530 19.90 2.11 14.59
CA ALA A 530 19.15 3.33 14.37
C ALA A 530 20.06 4.55 14.19
N ARG A 531 21.06 4.73 15.09
CA ARG A 531 22.05 5.82 15.02
C ARG A 531 22.99 5.72 13.82
N ARG A 532 23.19 4.52 13.27
CA ARG A 532 23.99 4.32 12.06
C ARG A 532 23.30 4.83 10.82
N HIS A 533 21.98 4.65 10.72
CA HIS A 533 21.23 4.86 9.49
C HIS A 533 20.36 6.12 9.49
N LEU A 534 20.04 6.68 10.66
CA LEU A 534 19.27 7.92 10.76
C LEU A 534 20.14 9.08 11.24
N ASP A 535 20.12 10.15 10.46
CA ASP A 535 20.68 11.44 10.85
C ASP A 535 19.63 12.52 10.62
N LEU A 536 19.22 13.21 11.68
CA LEU A 536 18.18 14.24 11.58
C LEU A 536 18.62 15.44 10.73
N ASP A 537 19.93 15.69 10.66
CA ASP A 537 20.50 16.76 9.86
C ASP A 537 20.50 16.46 8.35
N ASP A 538 20.18 15.22 7.95
CA ASP A 538 19.99 14.82 6.56
C ASP A 538 18.53 14.92 6.09
N PHE A 539 17.57 15.24 7.00
CA PHE A 539 16.14 15.27 6.63
C PHE A 539 15.76 16.49 5.82
N VAL A 540 15.07 16.25 4.72
CA VAL A 540 14.33 17.26 3.97
C VAL A 540 12.85 17.16 4.34
N TRP A 541 12.23 18.32 4.61
CA TRP A 541 10.84 18.43 5.04
C TRP A 541 10.00 18.98 3.89
N VAL A 542 9.16 18.19 3.27
CA VAL A 542 8.17 18.64 2.28
C VAL A 542 6.85 18.88 3.01
N VAL A 543 6.35 20.10 2.92
CA VAL A 543 5.12 20.54 3.59
C VAL A 543 4.14 21.03 2.54
N VAL A 544 3.00 20.36 2.44
CA VAL A 544 1.90 20.74 1.54
C VAL A 544 0.76 21.32 2.36
N GLY A 545 0.39 22.57 2.11
CA GLY A 545 -0.68 23.24 2.86
C GLY A 545 -0.89 24.68 2.40
N ASP A 546 -1.79 25.40 3.06
CA ASP A 546 -2.06 26.81 2.77
C ASP A 546 -0.89 27.69 3.21
N ALA A 547 -0.07 28.12 2.23
CA ALA A 547 1.13 28.89 2.49
C ALA A 547 0.83 30.21 3.24
N SER A 548 -0.33 30.81 3.04
CA SER A 548 -0.70 32.06 3.73
C SER A 548 -0.84 31.85 5.25
N ARG A 549 -1.20 30.65 5.67
CA ARG A 549 -1.40 30.29 7.10
C ARG A 549 -0.15 29.66 7.72
N ILE A 550 0.57 28.81 6.96
CA ILE A 550 1.63 27.98 7.54
C ILE A 550 3.02 28.58 7.38
N ARG A 551 3.28 29.43 6.37
CA ARG A 551 4.60 29.99 6.12
C ARG A 551 5.17 30.78 7.31
N PRO A 552 4.41 31.65 7.99
CA PRO A 552 4.94 32.35 9.18
C PRO A 552 5.36 31.41 10.32
N GLN A 553 4.65 30.28 10.48
CA GLN A 553 5.01 29.26 11.47
C GLN A 553 6.33 28.58 11.08
N LEU A 554 6.49 28.22 9.77
CA LEU A 554 7.66 27.53 9.27
C LEU A 554 8.92 28.41 9.33
N GLU A 555 8.78 29.74 9.08
CA GLU A 555 9.89 30.69 9.20
C GLU A 555 10.45 30.75 10.63
N ALA A 556 9.61 30.54 11.65
CA ALA A 556 10.05 30.50 13.04
C ALA A 556 10.92 29.28 13.38
N LEU A 557 10.96 28.24 12.54
CA LEU A 557 11.84 27.08 12.73
C LEU A 557 13.31 27.36 12.38
N GLY A 558 13.61 28.48 11.71
CA GLY A 558 14.97 28.89 11.36
C GLY A 558 15.63 28.05 10.27
N MET A 559 14.89 27.14 9.62
CA MET A 559 15.38 26.36 8.48
C MET A 559 15.16 27.10 7.16
N PRO A 560 16.04 26.91 6.15
CA PRO A 560 15.80 27.44 4.81
C PRO A 560 14.46 26.93 4.25
N ILE A 561 13.66 27.85 3.65
CA ILE A 561 12.39 27.51 3.02
C ILE A 561 12.49 27.72 1.50
N GLU A 562 12.25 26.66 0.75
CA GLU A 562 12.12 26.66 -0.71
C GLU A 562 10.64 26.51 -1.08
N VAL A 563 10.09 27.40 -1.92
CA VAL A 563 8.74 27.23 -2.44
C VAL A 563 8.80 26.46 -3.76
N MET A 564 8.08 25.35 -3.84
CA MET A 564 8.06 24.48 -5.01
C MET A 564 6.67 24.44 -5.65
N THR A 565 6.65 24.48 -6.98
CA THR A 565 5.46 24.19 -7.79
C THR A 565 5.71 22.94 -8.63
N LEU A 566 4.77 22.00 -8.62
CA LEU A 566 4.86 20.80 -9.43
C LEU A 566 4.23 21.01 -10.83
N PRO A 567 4.78 20.40 -11.89
CA PRO A 567 4.17 20.40 -13.20
C PRO A 567 2.74 19.87 -13.16
N GLY A 568 1.80 20.59 -13.79
CA GLY A 568 0.38 20.20 -13.84
C GLY A 568 -0.44 20.56 -12.61
N MET A 569 0.13 21.24 -11.60
CA MET A 569 -0.68 21.81 -10.52
C MET A 569 -1.71 22.81 -11.08
N PRO A 570 -2.98 22.73 -10.64
CA PRO A 570 -3.96 23.74 -11.00
C PRO A 570 -3.46 25.12 -10.58
N GLN A 571 -3.43 26.08 -11.52
CA GLN A 571 -3.24 27.48 -11.15
C GLN A 571 -4.53 27.94 -10.47
N LEU A 572 -4.48 28.06 -9.16
CA LEU A 572 -5.59 28.65 -8.42
C LEU A 572 -5.68 30.14 -8.76
N PRO A 573 -6.90 30.68 -8.95
CA PRO A 573 -7.05 32.09 -9.24
C PRO A 573 -6.40 32.89 -8.11
N THR A 574 -5.41 33.71 -8.48
CA THR A 574 -4.88 34.75 -7.58
C THR A 574 -6.03 35.58 -7.10
N GLN A 575 -6.35 35.54 -5.82
CA GLN A 575 -7.33 36.47 -5.25
C GLN A 575 -6.88 37.90 -5.61
N ARG A 576 -7.70 38.62 -6.37
CA ARG A 576 -7.54 40.07 -6.46
C ARG A 576 -7.67 40.60 -5.02
N PRO A 577 -6.76 41.47 -4.57
CA PRO A 577 -6.96 42.13 -3.30
C PRO A 577 -8.33 42.79 -3.33
N ALA A 578 -9.13 42.56 -2.29
CA ALA A 578 -10.40 43.26 -2.12
C ALA A 578 -10.13 44.76 -2.17
N GLN A 579 -10.77 45.45 -3.11
CA GLN A 579 -10.74 46.89 -3.22
C GLN A 579 -11.63 47.50 -2.12
#